data_55edb038f956ca688de4dd382fc9063d
#
_entry.id   55edb038f956ca688de4dd382fc9063d
#
_cell.length_a   1.000
_cell.length_b   1.000
_cell.length_c   1.000
_cell.angle_alpha   90.00
_cell.angle_beta   90.00
_cell.angle_gamma   90.00
#
_symmetry.space_group_name_H-M   'P 1'
#
loop_
_entity.id
_entity.type
_entity.pdbx_description
1 polymer ?
#
loop_
_entity_poly.entity_id
_entity_poly.type
_entity_poly.pdbx_seq_one_letter_code
_entity_poly.pdbx_strand_id
1 'polypeptide(L)'
;MNATNLSLSLTIGVLYACGSYLILQRALLRVVLGFILIGHGANLLLLMAGGEAGPVPHTGTPAGEASDPLPQAMAITAVVITFGTTALLLGLVYRAIVLHGDDLHASDPRSTLPHKGEPK
;
A
#
# COMPACT_ATOMS: atom_id res chain seq x y z
N MET A 1 -14.26 -22.91 -7.52
CA MET A 1 -13.38 -21.72 -7.38
C MET A 1 -12.78 -21.45 -8.75
N ASN A 2 -13.07 -20.29 -9.29
CA ASN A 2 -12.60 -19.94 -10.65
C ASN A 2 -11.10 -19.63 -10.61
N ALA A 3 -10.37 -19.94 -11.70
CA ALA A 3 -8.93 -19.68 -11.80
C ALA A 3 -8.57 -18.21 -11.50
N THR A 4 -9.46 -17.30 -11.90
CA THR A 4 -9.32 -15.85 -11.63
C THR A 4 -9.34 -15.55 -10.12
N ASN A 5 -10.24 -16.15 -9.35
CA ASN A 5 -10.33 -15.95 -7.91
C ASN A 5 -9.12 -16.50 -7.18
N LEU A 6 -8.58 -17.63 -7.65
CA LEU A 6 -7.35 -18.21 -7.09
C LEU A 6 -6.14 -17.31 -7.36
N SER A 7 -6.00 -16.81 -8.58
CA SER A 7 -4.89 -15.91 -8.92
C SER A 7 -4.95 -14.58 -8.16
N LEU A 8 -6.15 -14.01 -7.99
CA LEU A 8 -6.35 -12.79 -7.20
C LEU A 8 -6.02 -13.03 -5.72
N SER A 9 -6.50 -14.13 -5.14
CA SER A 9 -6.20 -14.49 -3.75
C SER A 9 -4.70 -14.66 -3.52
N LEU A 10 -4.00 -15.32 -4.45
CA LEU A 10 -2.57 -15.49 -4.38
C LEU A 10 -1.85 -14.14 -4.47
N THR A 11 -2.26 -13.28 -5.39
CA THR A 11 -1.69 -11.93 -5.56
C THR A 11 -1.87 -11.10 -4.29
N ILE A 12 -3.05 -11.10 -3.70
CA ILE A 12 -3.34 -10.41 -2.43
C ILE A 12 -2.42 -10.94 -1.32
N GLY A 13 -2.28 -12.26 -1.20
CA GLY A 13 -1.39 -12.89 -0.22
C GLY A 13 0.06 -12.45 -0.37
N VAL A 14 0.58 -12.43 -1.60
CA VAL A 14 1.96 -11.97 -1.90
C VAL A 14 2.13 -10.48 -1.56
N LEU A 15 1.16 -9.63 -1.92
CA LEU A 15 1.21 -8.20 -1.60
C LEU A 15 1.25 -7.94 -0.09
N TYR A 16 0.42 -8.64 0.68
CA TYR A 16 0.43 -8.52 2.15
C TYR A 16 1.73 -9.06 2.75
N ALA A 17 2.24 -10.19 2.27
CA ALA A 17 3.48 -10.76 2.77
C ALA A 17 4.68 -9.82 2.50
N CYS A 18 4.84 -9.37 1.26
CA CYS A 18 5.90 -8.43 0.89
C CYS A 18 5.76 -7.08 1.58
N GLY A 19 4.54 -6.55 1.66
CA GLY A 19 4.27 -5.29 2.33
C GLY A 19 4.59 -5.34 3.82
N SER A 20 4.17 -6.38 4.51
CA SER A 20 4.49 -6.59 5.93
C SER A 20 6.00 -6.72 6.16
N TYR A 21 6.69 -7.47 5.31
CA TYR A 21 8.14 -7.60 5.37
C TYR A 21 8.84 -6.26 5.21
N LEU A 22 8.43 -5.44 4.24
CA LEU A 22 9.01 -4.12 4.00
C LEU A 22 8.76 -3.13 5.14
N ILE A 23 7.58 -3.17 5.77
CA ILE A 23 7.25 -2.29 6.91
C ILE A 23 8.14 -2.61 8.12
N LEU A 24 8.54 -3.85 8.31
CA LEU A 24 9.42 -4.23 9.39
C LEU A 24 10.90 -3.82 9.16
N GLN A 25 11.22 -3.29 8.00
CA GLN A 25 12.58 -2.79 7.69
C GLN A 25 12.84 -1.44 8.38
N ARG A 26 14.12 -1.15 8.62
CA ARG A 26 14.53 0.11 9.27
C ARG A 26 14.58 1.32 8.31
N ALA A 27 14.70 1.08 7.01
CA ALA A 27 14.76 2.15 6.03
C ALA A 27 13.38 2.78 5.81
N LEU A 28 13.27 4.08 5.93
CA LEU A 28 12.01 4.83 5.77
C LEU A 28 11.37 4.60 4.41
N LEU A 29 12.17 4.61 3.35
CA LEU A 29 11.69 4.37 2.00
C LEU A 29 11.05 2.99 1.84
N ARG A 30 11.63 1.95 2.46
CA ARG A 30 11.07 0.60 2.44
C ARG A 30 9.75 0.50 3.21
N VAL A 31 9.63 1.21 4.31
CA VAL A 31 8.38 1.30 5.08
C VAL A 31 7.27 1.92 4.23
N VAL A 32 7.56 3.00 3.50
CA VAL A 32 6.58 3.63 2.58
C VAL A 32 6.20 2.67 1.45
N LEU A 33 7.15 1.97 0.85
CA LEU A 33 6.86 0.96 -0.18
C LEU A 33 6.00 -0.18 0.37
N GLY A 34 6.27 -0.65 1.58
CA GLY A 34 5.46 -1.67 2.25
C GLY A 34 4.03 -1.20 2.50
N PHE A 35 3.86 0.05 2.92
CA PHE A 35 2.54 0.67 3.09
C PHE A 35 1.75 0.73 1.77
N ILE A 36 2.39 1.10 0.68
CA ILE A 36 1.79 1.13 -0.66
C ILE A 36 1.33 -0.28 -1.07
N LEU A 37 2.17 -1.30 -0.87
CA LEU A 37 1.83 -2.69 -1.23
C LEU A 37 0.63 -3.22 -0.44
N ILE A 38 0.56 -2.96 0.86
CA ILE A 38 -0.59 -3.34 1.69
C ILE A 38 -1.84 -2.60 1.23
N GLY A 39 -1.74 -1.31 0.92
CA GLY A 39 -2.86 -0.52 0.38
C GLY A 39 -3.42 -1.09 -0.92
N HIS A 40 -2.57 -1.50 -1.84
CA HIS A 40 -3.00 -2.17 -3.07
C HIS A 40 -3.62 -3.55 -2.79
N GLY A 41 -3.07 -4.32 -1.86
CA GLY A 41 -3.66 -5.59 -1.42
C GLY A 41 -5.07 -5.40 -0.85
N ALA A 42 -5.28 -4.38 -0.02
CA ALA A 42 -6.59 -4.03 0.53
C ALA A 42 -7.60 -3.63 -0.55
N ASN A 43 -7.16 -2.85 -1.55
CA ASN A 43 -8.02 -2.47 -2.68
C ASN A 43 -8.44 -3.68 -3.51
N LEU A 44 -7.51 -4.61 -3.79
CA LEU A 44 -7.85 -5.85 -4.49
C LEU A 44 -8.80 -6.73 -3.68
N LEU A 45 -8.60 -6.81 -2.36
CA LEU A 45 -9.50 -7.53 -1.46
C LEU A 45 -10.92 -6.94 -1.49
N LEU A 46 -11.03 -5.61 -1.48
CA LEU A 46 -12.31 -4.92 -1.57
C LEU A 46 -13.02 -5.20 -2.91
N LEU A 47 -12.28 -5.15 -4.02
CA LEU A 47 -12.82 -5.50 -5.33
C LEU A 47 -13.27 -6.96 -5.40
N MET A 48 -12.48 -7.87 -4.84
CA MET A 48 -12.84 -9.30 -4.79
C MET A 48 -14.08 -9.55 -3.94
N ALA A 49 -14.26 -8.82 -2.85
CA ALA A 49 -15.43 -8.90 -1.97
C ALA A 49 -16.71 -8.41 -2.66
N GLY A 50 -16.61 -7.60 -3.72
CA GLY A 50 -17.72 -7.14 -4.53
C GLY A 50 -18.37 -8.22 -5.43
N GLY A 51 -17.78 -9.41 -5.50
CA GLY A 51 -18.29 -10.52 -6.29
C GLY A 51 -17.80 -10.56 -7.75
N GLU A 52 -18.45 -11.37 -8.57
CA GLU A 52 -18.07 -11.55 -9.97
C GLU A 52 -18.38 -10.31 -10.82
N ALA A 53 -17.54 -10.08 -11.82
CA ALA A 53 -17.78 -9.05 -12.80
C ALA A 53 -19.02 -9.39 -13.62
N GLY A 54 -20.01 -8.53 -13.58
CA GLY A 54 -21.23 -8.62 -14.35
C GLY A 54 -21.40 -7.46 -15.33
N PRO A 55 -22.47 -7.45 -16.14
CA PRO A 55 -22.76 -6.34 -17.03
C PRO A 55 -22.97 -5.04 -16.24
N VAL A 56 -22.70 -3.93 -16.92
CA VAL A 56 -22.94 -2.60 -16.33
C VAL A 56 -24.42 -2.42 -16.02
N PRO A 57 -24.80 -1.96 -14.82
CA PRO A 57 -26.20 -1.75 -14.48
C PRO A 57 -26.80 -0.64 -15.36
N HIS A 58 -27.85 -0.98 -16.10
CA HIS A 58 -28.65 -0.04 -16.87
C HIS A 58 -30.09 -0.05 -16.35
N THR A 59 -30.83 1.01 -16.62
CA THR A 59 -32.28 1.02 -16.41
C THR A 59 -32.92 -0.10 -17.20
N GLY A 60 -33.37 -1.17 -16.51
CA GLY A 60 -33.94 -2.37 -17.17
C GLY A 60 -33.11 -3.64 -16.99
N THR A 61 -31.91 -3.57 -16.42
CA THR A 61 -31.14 -4.77 -16.06
C THR A 61 -31.85 -5.50 -14.91
N PRO A 62 -32.11 -6.83 -15.02
CA PRO A 62 -32.71 -7.59 -13.94
C PRO A 62 -31.88 -7.51 -12.67
N ALA A 63 -32.54 -7.42 -11.51
CA ALA A 63 -31.86 -7.40 -10.23
C ALA A 63 -31.06 -8.71 -10.03
N GLY A 64 -29.75 -8.58 -9.80
CA GLY A 64 -28.85 -9.70 -9.57
C GLY A 64 -27.96 -10.09 -10.76
N GLU A 65 -28.17 -9.57 -11.95
CA GLU A 65 -27.30 -9.82 -13.11
C GLU A 65 -26.17 -8.79 -13.26
N ALA A 66 -26.35 -7.57 -12.74
CA ALA A 66 -25.35 -6.53 -12.80
C ALA A 66 -24.31 -6.65 -11.69
N SER A 67 -23.05 -6.28 -11.96
CA SER A 67 -22.03 -6.17 -10.91
C SER A 67 -22.38 -5.05 -9.95
N ASP A 68 -22.07 -5.27 -8.64
CA ASP A 68 -22.27 -4.24 -7.61
C ASP A 68 -21.28 -3.08 -7.82
N PRO A 69 -21.74 -1.82 -8.05
CA PRO A 69 -20.87 -0.68 -8.26
C PRO A 69 -20.27 -0.12 -6.94
N LEU A 70 -20.83 -0.47 -5.77
CA LEU A 70 -20.41 0.11 -4.50
C LEU A 70 -18.97 -0.27 -4.10
N PRO A 71 -18.52 -1.55 -4.16
CA PRO A 71 -17.13 -1.89 -3.88
C PRO A 71 -16.15 -1.23 -4.86
N GLN A 72 -16.51 -1.08 -6.12
CA GLN A 72 -15.69 -0.41 -7.13
C GLN A 72 -15.53 1.09 -6.82
N ALA A 73 -16.62 1.77 -6.46
CA ALA A 73 -16.58 3.18 -6.05
C ALA A 73 -15.73 3.38 -4.79
N MET A 74 -15.87 2.49 -3.80
CA MET A 74 -15.05 2.53 -2.59
C MET A 74 -13.57 2.27 -2.89
N ALA A 75 -13.25 1.37 -3.80
CA ALA A 75 -11.87 1.09 -4.22
C ALA A 75 -11.24 2.30 -4.91
N ILE A 76 -11.96 2.99 -5.80
CA ILE A 76 -11.48 4.22 -6.45
C ILE A 76 -11.22 5.31 -5.41
N THR A 77 -12.11 5.51 -4.46
CA THR A 77 -11.92 6.44 -3.35
C THR A 77 -10.68 6.10 -2.52
N ALA A 78 -10.49 4.83 -2.19
CA ALA A 78 -9.33 4.34 -1.45
C ALA A 78 -8.02 4.55 -2.24
N VAL A 79 -8.02 4.38 -3.56
CA VAL A 79 -6.85 4.66 -4.42
C VAL A 79 -6.45 6.13 -4.35
N VAL A 80 -7.41 7.05 -4.40
CA VAL A 80 -7.15 8.50 -4.30
C VAL A 80 -6.56 8.84 -2.93
N ILE A 81 -7.10 8.28 -1.86
CA ILE A 81 -6.58 8.47 -0.50
C ILE A 81 -5.15 7.91 -0.40
N THR A 82 -4.91 6.72 -0.91
CA THR A 82 -3.58 6.09 -0.91
C THR A 82 -2.57 6.93 -1.70
N PHE A 83 -2.97 7.50 -2.84
CA PHE A 83 -2.13 8.39 -3.62
C PHE A 83 -1.71 9.64 -2.82
N GLY A 84 -2.68 10.32 -2.20
CA GLY A 84 -2.42 11.50 -1.38
C GLY A 84 -1.52 11.19 -0.18
N THR A 85 -1.79 10.09 0.51
CA THR A 85 -0.98 9.62 1.65
C THR A 85 0.43 9.25 1.22
N THR A 86 0.59 8.56 0.08
CA THR A 86 1.89 8.20 -0.48
C THR A 86 2.71 9.43 -0.83
N ALA A 87 2.11 10.43 -1.48
CA ALA A 87 2.78 11.68 -1.80
C ALA A 87 3.27 12.41 -0.54
N LEU A 88 2.44 12.44 0.50
CA LEU A 88 2.81 13.02 1.80
C LEU A 88 3.97 12.26 2.44
N LEU A 89 3.88 10.93 2.51
CA LEU A 89 4.92 10.09 3.12
C LEU A 89 6.25 10.21 2.38
N LEU A 90 6.24 10.21 1.04
CA LEU A 90 7.46 10.40 0.25
C LEU A 90 8.06 11.79 0.46
N GLY A 91 7.23 12.82 0.59
CA GLY A 91 7.68 14.17 0.95
C GLY A 91 8.34 14.22 2.32
N LEU A 92 7.79 13.51 3.31
CA LEU A 92 8.38 13.39 4.64
C LEU A 92 9.70 12.62 4.63
N VAL A 93 9.78 11.51 3.89
CA VAL A 93 11.02 10.74 3.71
C VAL A 93 12.09 11.61 3.05
N TYR A 94 11.74 12.31 1.98
CA TYR A 94 12.65 13.23 1.31
C TYR A 94 13.20 14.27 2.29
N ARG A 95 12.33 14.90 3.07
CA ARG A 95 12.73 15.88 4.08
C ARG A 95 13.63 15.27 5.15
N ALA A 96 13.33 14.05 5.61
CA ALA A 96 14.13 13.34 6.59
C ALA A 96 15.54 13.06 6.06
N ILE A 97 15.67 12.62 4.81
CA ILE A 97 16.96 12.37 4.16
C ILE A 97 17.77 13.67 4.02
N VAL A 98 17.14 14.75 3.60
CA VAL A 98 17.81 16.06 3.45
C VAL A 98 18.32 16.60 4.79
N LEU A 99 17.56 16.39 5.88
CA LEU A 99 17.92 16.90 7.20
C LEU A 99 18.95 16.03 7.93
N HIS A 100 18.91 14.71 7.75
CA HIS A 100 19.72 13.76 8.50
C HIS A 100 20.77 13.03 7.67
N GLY A 101 20.74 13.17 6.35
CA GLY A 101 21.70 12.56 5.42
C GLY A 101 21.53 11.04 5.24
N ASP A 102 20.50 10.42 5.84
CA ASP A 102 20.25 8.98 5.76
C ASP A 102 18.73 8.68 5.74
N ASP A 103 18.35 7.59 5.08
CA ASP A 103 16.98 7.08 5.05
C ASP A 103 16.65 6.13 6.21
N LEU A 104 17.62 5.86 7.08
CA LEU A 104 17.44 5.06 8.29
C LEU A 104 16.58 5.79 9.31
N HIS A 105 15.84 5.05 10.12
CA HIS A 105 15.06 5.64 11.20
C HIS A 105 15.93 6.49 12.13
N ALA A 106 15.53 7.72 12.38
CA ALA A 106 16.17 8.65 13.31
C ALA A 106 16.23 8.11 14.75
N SER A 107 15.57 6.99 15.03
CA SER A 107 15.57 6.32 16.33
C SER A 107 16.71 5.30 16.53
N ASP A 108 17.68 5.22 15.62
CA ASP A 108 18.87 4.40 15.89
C ASP A 108 19.74 5.15 16.92
N PRO A 109 19.85 4.62 18.18
CA PRO A 109 20.65 5.27 19.21
C PRO A 109 22.14 5.36 18.85
N ARG A 110 22.58 4.65 17.80
CA ARG A 110 23.96 4.72 17.29
C ARG A 110 24.23 5.97 16.46
N SER A 111 23.18 6.61 15.90
CA SER A 111 23.33 7.84 15.13
C SER A 111 23.64 9.07 15.97
N THR A 112 23.43 8.98 17.29
CA THR A 112 23.70 10.07 18.25
C THR A 112 25.06 9.94 18.94
N LEU A 113 25.81 8.86 18.68
CA LEU A 113 27.14 8.72 19.26
C LEU A 113 28.11 9.62 18.48
N PRO A 114 28.80 10.54 19.15
CA PRO A 114 29.86 11.32 18.51
C PRO A 114 30.92 10.36 17.97
N HIS A 115 31.32 10.58 16.72
CA HIS A 115 32.42 9.85 16.09
C HIS A 115 33.65 9.94 17.03
N LYS A 116 33.86 8.90 17.82
CA LYS A 116 35.04 8.77 18.65
C LYS A 116 36.19 8.36 17.73
N GLY A 117 36.89 9.32 17.17
CA GLY A 117 38.06 9.00 16.38
C GLY A 117 38.52 10.01 15.33
N GLU A 118 38.25 11.32 15.45
CA GLU A 118 39.07 12.28 14.76
C GLU A 118 40.15 12.79 15.69
N PRO A 119 41.45 12.45 15.43
CA PRO A 119 42.54 13.14 16.08
C PRO A 119 42.58 14.58 15.59
N LYS A 120 42.64 15.49 16.52
CA LYS A 120 42.86 16.92 16.24
C LYS A 120 44.19 17.14 15.53
#